data_2999ba1265a284ceaa3aa2a7a8339fa2
#
_entry.id   2999ba1265a284ceaa3aa2a7a8339fa2
#
_cell.length_a   1.000
_cell.length_b   1.000
_cell.length_c   1.000
_cell.angle_alpha   90.00
_cell.angle_beta   90.00
_cell.angle_gamma   90.00
#
_symmetry.space_group_name_H-M   'P 1'
#
loop_
_entity.id
_entity.type
_entity.pdbx_description
1 polymer ?
#
loop_
_entity_poly.entity_id
_entity_poly.type
_entity_poly.pdbx_seq_one_letter_code
_entity_poly.pdbx_strand_id
1 'polypeptide(L)'
;MAHAIRDPREPHLSLYADEEAAITGMGIKRRMEFAAGRSAGHAVLESLGCPATSIPMGRDRAPIWPSDVVGSVSHSQDVCVAVAALSCNVRAIGIDVENLTSLDDDLAADIASPRELACMNAPVGLAALRVFSMKEAAYKAQYPISRTPLDFDALEVTPLGLRFRFPVPGFHRGALLPVCQWTNADLCLSLCVL
;
A
#
# COMPACT_ATOMS: atom_id res chain seq x y z
N MET A 1 -4.99 3.87 -15.31
CA MET A 1 -4.74 3.14 -14.07
C MET A 1 -5.50 1.84 -14.13
N ALA A 2 -4.87 0.73 -13.79
CA ALA A 2 -5.45 -0.61 -13.73
C ALA A 2 -5.38 -1.15 -12.29
N HIS A 3 -6.26 -2.07 -11.94
CA HIS A 3 -6.23 -2.77 -10.66
C HIS A 3 -6.60 -4.24 -10.84
N ALA A 4 -6.13 -5.07 -9.92
CA ALA A 4 -6.50 -6.49 -9.84
C ALA A 4 -6.56 -6.94 -8.39
N ILE A 5 -7.47 -7.86 -8.12
CA ILE A 5 -7.69 -8.44 -6.80
C ILE A 5 -7.46 -9.95 -6.88
N ARG A 6 -6.86 -10.53 -5.83
CA ARG A 6 -6.64 -11.97 -5.64
C ARG A 6 -6.98 -12.36 -4.21
N ASP A 7 -7.42 -13.59 -4.03
CA ASP A 7 -7.51 -14.19 -2.70
C ASP A 7 -6.17 -14.87 -2.39
N PRO A 8 -5.41 -14.45 -1.36
CA PRO A 8 -4.12 -15.05 -1.05
C PRO A 8 -4.22 -16.52 -0.58
N ARG A 9 -5.41 -17.04 -0.31
CA ARG A 9 -5.65 -18.43 0.10
C ARG A 9 -5.82 -19.37 -1.10
N GLU A 10 -6.10 -18.82 -2.28
CA GLU A 10 -6.27 -19.61 -3.51
C GLU A 10 -4.93 -19.93 -4.19
N PRO A 11 -4.84 -21.02 -4.95
CA PRO A 11 -3.67 -21.26 -5.80
C PRO A 11 -3.50 -20.16 -6.84
N HIS A 12 -2.28 -19.66 -6.96
CA HIS A 12 -1.95 -18.62 -7.93
C HIS A 12 -1.09 -19.16 -9.07
N LEU A 13 -1.07 -18.42 -10.19
CA LEU A 13 -0.21 -18.73 -11.33
C LEU A 13 1.26 -18.77 -10.90
N SER A 14 2.05 -19.53 -11.64
CA SER A 14 3.48 -19.68 -11.40
C SER A 14 4.17 -18.33 -11.37
N LEU A 15 5.06 -18.16 -10.40
CA LEU A 15 5.96 -17.02 -10.29
C LEU A 15 7.06 -17.11 -11.35
N TYR A 16 7.64 -15.99 -11.72
CA TYR A 16 8.90 -15.98 -12.46
C TYR A 16 10.06 -16.46 -11.57
N ALA A 17 11.15 -16.92 -12.16
CA ALA A 17 12.28 -17.54 -11.43
C ALA A 17 12.91 -16.61 -10.37
N ASP A 18 12.98 -15.32 -10.64
CA ASP A 18 13.51 -14.30 -9.71
C ASP A 18 12.52 -13.98 -8.58
N GLU A 19 11.22 -14.09 -8.85
CA GLU A 19 10.17 -13.98 -7.84
C GLU A 19 10.14 -15.20 -6.91
N GLU A 20 10.30 -16.41 -7.46
CA GLU A 20 10.42 -17.64 -6.67
C GLU A 20 11.67 -17.62 -5.78
N ALA A 21 12.79 -17.15 -6.30
CA ALA A 21 14.02 -17.01 -5.53
C ALA A 21 13.84 -16.09 -4.32
N ALA A 22 13.04 -15.03 -4.45
CA ALA A 22 12.80 -14.06 -3.39
C ALA A 22 12.04 -14.63 -2.19
N ILE A 23 11.27 -15.70 -2.36
CA ILE A 23 10.46 -16.32 -1.29
C ILE A 23 11.08 -17.63 -0.76
N THR A 24 12.27 -17.98 -1.22
CA THR A 24 12.99 -19.17 -0.73
C THR A 24 13.20 -19.05 0.79
N GLY A 25 12.77 -20.10 1.53
CA GLY A 25 12.86 -20.11 3.00
C GLY A 25 11.74 -19.37 3.75
N MET A 26 10.81 -18.71 3.05
CA MET A 26 9.65 -18.10 3.70
C MET A 26 8.60 -19.15 4.10
N GLY A 27 7.88 -18.89 5.20
CA GLY A 27 6.74 -19.71 5.63
C GLY A 27 5.59 -19.72 4.59
N ILE A 28 4.77 -20.75 4.62
CA ILE A 28 3.70 -20.99 3.63
C ILE A 28 2.79 -19.79 3.45
N LYS A 29 2.28 -19.21 4.56
CA LYS A 29 1.38 -18.05 4.51
C LYS A 29 2.02 -16.89 3.71
N ARG A 30 3.28 -16.54 4.03
CA ARG A 30 3.99 -15.44 3.37
C ARG A 30 4.25 -15.70 1.90
N ARG A 31 4.50 -16.95 1.52
CA ARG A 31 4.65 -17.36 0.12
C ARG A 31 3.35 -17.18 -0.66
N MET A 32 2.21 -17.57 -0.06
CA MET A 32 0.88 -17.41 -0.67
C MET A 32 0.53 -15.93 -0.86
N GLU A 33 0.73 -15.09 0.16
CA GLU A 33 0.54 -13.64 0.08
C GLU A 33 1.40 -13.00 -1.02
N PHE A 34 2.66 -13.40 -1.10
CA PHE A 34 3.58 -12.91 -2.13
C PHE A 34 3.13 -13.34 -3.54
N ALA A 35 2.78 -14.61 -3.72
CA ALA A 35 2.30 -15.14 -4.99
C ALA A 35 1.00 -14.45 -5.45
N ALA A 36 0.07 -14.23 -4.52
CA ALA A 36 -1.14 -13.45 -4.79
C ALA A 36 -0.81 -12.03 -5.26
N GLY A 37 0.12 -11.37 -4.57
CA GLY A 37 0.57 -10.03 -4.92
C GLY A 37 1.20 -9.96 -6.31
N ARG A 38 2.03 -10.94 -6.67
CA ARG A 38 2.65 -11.00 -8.00
C ARG A 38 1.63 -11.34 -9.08
N SER A 39 0.73 -12.29 -8.84
CA SER A 39 -0.38 -12.60 -9.74
C SER A 39 -1.28 -11.37 -10.01
N ALA A 40 -1.59 -10.59 -8.96
CA ALA A 40 -2.32 -9.34 -9.13
C ALA A 40 -1.48 -8.31 -9.92
N GLY A 41 -0.19 -8.19 -9.61
CA GLY A 41 0.75 -7.32 -10.32
C GLY A 41 0.86 -7.64 -11.81
N HIS A 42 1.00 -8.91 -12.17
CA HIS A 42 1.05 -9.33 -13.58
C HIS A 42 -0.26 -8.99 -14.31
N ALA A 43 -1.42 -9.21 -13.67
CA ALA A 43 -2.72 -8.88 -14.26
C ALA A 43 -2.90 -7.37 -14.52
N VAL A 44 -2.37 -6.51 -13.65
CA VAL A 44 -2.43 -5.06 -13.91
C VAL A 44 -1.47 -4.64 -15.01
N LEU A 45 -0.28 -5.25 -15.12
CA LEU A 45 0.65 -5.01 -16.25
C LEU A 45 0.02 -5.42 -17.58
N GLU A 46 -0.60 -6.59 -17.65
CA GLU A 46 -1.35 -7.04 -18.83
C GLU A 46 -2.47 -6.07 -19.19
N SER A 47 -3.25 -5.61 -18.21
CA SER A 47 -4.35 -4.64 -18.42
C SER A 47 -3.84 -3.27 -18.91
N LEU A 48 -2.58 -2.92 -18.64
CA LEU A 48 -1.93 -1.72 -19.15
C LEU A 48 -1.29 -1.92 -20.53
N GLY A 49 -1.35 -3.13 -21.09
CA GLY A 49 -0.71 -3.48 -22.35
C GLY A 49 0.82 -3.65 -22.25
N CYS A 50 1.34 -3.81 -21.06
CA CYS A 50 2.77 -4.06 -20.86
C CYS A 50 3.16 -5.50 -21.24
N PRO A 51 4.37 -5.73 -21.76
CA PRO A 51 4.87 -7.08 -21.98
C PRO A 51 4.88 -7.90 -20.68
N ALA A 52 4.66 -9.22 -20.83
CA ALA A 52 4.78 -10.14 -19.71
C ALA A 52 6.20 -10.11 -19.13
N THR A 53 6.31 -9.73 -17.86
CA THR A 53 7.59 -9.56 -17.17
C THR A 53 7.44 -9.79 -15.67
N SER A 54 8.54 -10.15 -15.01
CA SER A 54 8.56 -10.28 -13.56
C SER A 54 8.45 -8.93 -12.85
N ILE A 55 8.00 -8.97 -11.60
CA ILE A 55 8.03 -7.85 -10.65
C ILE A 55 8.92 -8.27 -9.47
N PRO A 56 10.25 -8.12 -9.58
CA PRO A 56 11.16 -8.57 -8.53
C PRO A 56 10.92 -7.86 -7.19
N MET A 57 11.42 -8.44 -6.13
CA MET A 57 11.46 -7.80 -4.81
C MET A 57 12.80 -7.06 -4.65
N GLY A 58 12.74 -5.76 -4.34
CA GLY A 58 13.91 -4.96 -4.01
C GLY A 58 14.53 -5.36 -2.65
N ARG A 59 15.74 -4.87 -2.38
CA ARG A 59 16.42 -5.08 -1.08
C ARG A 59 15.63 -4.47 0.09
N ASP A 60 14.86 -3.44 -0.19
CA ASP A 60 13.91 -2.76 0.71
C ASP A 60 12.54 -3.44 0.78
N ARG A 61 12.40 -4.62 0.15
CA ARG A 61 11.16 -5.41 -0.01
C ARG A 61 10.09 -4.77 -0.88
N ALA A 62 10.31 -3.58 -1.42
CA ALA A 62 9.37 -2.97 -2.37
C ALA A 62 9.34 -3.73 -3.70
N PRO A 63 8.20 -3.79 -4.40
CA PRO A 63 8.15 -4.33 -5.75
C PRO A 63 8.92 -3.43 -6.72
N ILE A 64 9.69 -4.04 -7.61
CA ILE A 64 10.37 -3.34 -8.70
C ILE A 64 9.49 -3.45 -9.95
N TRP A 65 8.79 -2.37 -10.26
CA TRP A 65 7.96 -2.27 -11.45
C TRP A 65 8.80 -1.99 -12.70
N PRO A 66 8.30 -2.30 -13.93
CA PRO A 66 8.91 -1.82 -15.18
C PRO A 66 9.14 -0.31 -15.17
N SER A 67 10.12 0.17 -15.90
CA SER A 67 10.58 1.58 -15.87
C SER A 67 9.53 2.61 -16.23
N ASP A 68 8.54 2.23 -17.03
CA ASP A 68 7.42 3.05 -17.48
C ASP A 68 6.13 2.85 -16.68
N VAL A 69 6.20 2.09 -15.59
CA VAL A 69 5.06 1.78 -14.71
C VAL A 69 5.36 2.20 -13.28
N VAL A 70 4.35 2.77 -12.63
CA VAL A 70 4.29 2.96 -11.18
C VAL A 70 3.17 2.12 -10.62
N GLY A 71 3.38 1.50 -9.46
CA GLY A 71 2.36 0.65 -8.87
C GLY A 71 2.59 0.35 -7.41
N SER A 72 1.60 -0.25 -6.79
CA SER A 72 1.60 -0.63 -5.39
C SER A 72 0.81 -1.90 -5.18
N VAL A 73 1.20 -2.68 -4.18
CA VAL A 73 0.53 -3.92 -3.77
C VAL A 73 0.28 -3.87 -2.27
N SER A 74 -0.89 -4.31 -1.84
CA SER A 74 -1.20 -4.56 -0.44
C SER A 74 -2.00 -5.84 -0.29
N HIS A 75 -1.98 -6.41 0.91
CA HIS A 75 -2.76 -7.60 1.23
C HIS A 75 -3.23 -7.58 2.68
N SER A 76 -4.40 -8.12 2.91
CA SER A 76 -4.91 -8.50 4.22
C SER A 76 -5.00 -10.04 4.31
N GLN A 77 -5.78 -10.58 5.24
CA GLN A 77 -5.93 -12.03 5.39
C GLN A 77 -6.60 -12.69 4.17
N ASP A 78 -7.58 -12.00 3.58
CA ASP A 78 -8.51 -12.55 2.60
C ASP A 78 -8.41 -11.88 1.22
N VAL A 79 -7.69 -10.78 1.13
CA VAL A 79 -7.61 -9.96 -0.08
C VAL A 79 -6.18 -9.52 -0.33
N CYS A 80 -5.74 -9.69 -1.57
CA CYS A 80 -4.56 -9.04 -2.10
C CYS A 80 -4.97 -8.14 -3.26
N VAL A 81 -4.47 -6.90 -3.28
CA VAL A 81 -4.79 -5.91 -4.30
C VAL A 81 -3.50 -5.32 -4.88
N ALA A 82 -3.47 -5.20 -6.20
CA ALA A 82 -2.44 -4.45 -6.92
C ALA A 82 -3.10 -3.33 -7.73
N VAL A 83 -2.43 -2.19 -7.77
CA VAL A 83 -2.81 -1.04 -8.61
C VAL A 83 -1.57 -0.55 -9.34
N ALA A 84 -1.70 -0.25 -10.63
CA ALA A 84 -0.61 0.35 -11.40
C ALA A 84 -1.11 1.33 -12.47
N ALA A 85 -0.22 2.21 -12.92
CA ALA A 85 -0.43 3.13 -14.02
C ALA A 85 0.88 3.36 -14.79
N LEU A 86 0.77 3.89 -16.01
CA LEU A 86 1.95 4.37 -16.74
C LEU A 86 2.52 5.60 -16.04
N SER A 87 3.84 5.67 -15.92
CA SER A 87 4.56 6.73 -15.21
C SER A 87 4.44 8.10 -15.89
N CYS A 88 4.03 8.16 -17.16
CA CYS A 88 3.71 9.40 -17.85
C CYS A 88 2.40 10.05 -17.36
N ASN A 89 1.51 9.30 -16.71
CA ASN A 89 0.21 9.78 -16.23
C ASN A 89 0.17 10.03 -14.71
N VAL A 90 1.03 9.33 -13.96
CA VAL A 90 1.01 9.31 -12.50
C VAL A 90 2.43 9.21 -11.99
N ARG A 91 2.80 10.04 -11.02
CA ARG A 91 4.15 10.08 -10.46
C ARG A 91 4.44 8.92 -9.51
N ALA A 92 3.46 8.56 -8.69
CA ALA A 92 3.53 7.42 -7.76
C ALA A 92 2.15 6.99 -7.30
N ILE A 93 2.03 5.74 -6.86
CA ILE A 93 0.80 5.16 -6.31
C ILE A 93 1.15 4.40 -5.03
N GLY A 94 0.29 4.52 -4.02
CA GLY A 94 0.31 3.68 -2.84
C GLY A 94 -1.09 3.18 -2.52
N ILE A 95 -1.23 1.89 -2.31
CA ILE A 95 -2.49 1.26 -1.88
C ILE A 95 -2.28 0.51 -0.58
N ASP A 96 -3.29 0.54 0.26
CA ASP A 96 -3.34 -0.27 1.45
C ASP A 96 -4.73 -0.87 1.65
N VAL A 97 -4.77 -2.13 2.10
CA VAL A 97 -6.02 -2.85 2.40
C VAL A 97 -5.86 -3.60 3.72
N GLU A 98 -6.83 -3.38 4.61
CA GLU A 98 -6.88 -3.98 5.95
C GLU A 98 -8.23 -4.62 6.22
N ASN A 99 -8.23 -5.72 6.99
CA ASN A 99 -9.46 -6.22 7.58
C ASN A 99 -9.95 -5.21 8.64
N LEU A 100 -11.24 -4.87 8.61
CA LEU A 100 -11.81 -3.84 9.49
C LEU A 100 -11.96 -4.39 10.92
N THR A 101 -10.81 -4.55 11.60
CA THR A 101 -10.69 -5.06 12.97
C THR A 101 -10.21 -3.95 13.90
N SER A 102 -10.86 -3.81 15.05
CA SER A 102 -10.45 -2.81 16.06
C SER A 102 -9.06 -3.10 16.58
N LEU A 103 -8.19 -2.11 16.54
CA LEU A 103 -6.88 -2.14 17.19
C LEU A 103 -7.05 -1.90 18.70
N ASP A 104 -6.11 -2.38 19.51
CA ASP A 104 -6.05 -2.05 20.93
C ASP A 104 -5.57 -0.59 21.15
N ASP A 105 -5.81 -0.08 22.37
CA ASP A 105 -5.58 1.34 22.69
C ASP A 105 -4.09 1.72 22.66
N ASP A 106 -3.19 0.80 23.04
CA ASP A 106 -1.74 1.06 23.04
C ASP A 106 -1.24 1.22 21.60
N LEU A 107 -1.63 0.32 20.71
CA LEU A 107 -1.27 0.41 19.29
C LEU A 107 -1.94 1.63 18.63
N ALA A 108 -3.16 1.96 19.00
CA ALA A 108 -3.84 3.15 18.49
C ALA A 108 -3.09 4.45 18.83
N ALA A 109 -2.53 4.54 20.05
CA ALA A 109 -1.74 5.68 20.50
C ALA A 109 -0.40 5.83 19.76
N ASP A 110 0.22 4.72 19.36
CA ASP A 110 1.46 4.73 18.56
C ASP A 110 1.22 5.19 17.11
N ILE A 111 0.05 4.88 16.54
CA ILE A 111 -0.29 5.16 15.14
C ILE A 111 -0.79 6.60 14.96
N ALA A 112 -1.63 7.10 15.87
CA ALA A 112 -2.38 8.33 15.65
C ALA A 112 -2.55 9.17 16.92
N SER A 113 -2.44 10.47 16.76
CA SER A 113 -2.79 11.43 17.81
C SER A 113 -4.31 11.44 18.09
N PRO A 114 -4.75 11.87 19.29
CA PRO A 114 -6.17 12.00 19.62
C PRO A 114 -6.96 12.87 18.62
N ARG A 115 -6.29 13.88 18.03
CA ARG A 115 -6.87 14.76 17.02
C ARG A 115 -7.15 14.02 15.71
N GLU A 116 -6.21 13.18 15.27
CA GLU A 116 -6.37 12.36 14.06
C GLU A 116 -7.48 11.32 14.23
N LEU A 117 -7.53 10.67 15.39
CA LEU A 117 -8.58 9.70 15.73
C LEU A 117 -9.96 10.35 15.71
N ALA A 118 -10.10 11.54 16.27
CA ALA A 118 -11.37 12.29 16.29
C ALA A 118 -11.87 12.64 14.87
N CYS A 119 -10.97 12.80 13.88
CA CYS A 119 -11.36 13.07 12.49
C CYS A 119 -12.03 11.88 11.80
N MET A 120 -11.87 10.67 12.31
CA MET A 120 -12.38 9.44 11.65
C MET A 120 -13.86 9.15 11.95
N ASN A 121 -14.46 9.80 12.97
CA ASN A 121 -15.84 9.58 13.40
C ASN A 121 -16.18 8.07 13.60
N ALA A 122 -15.31 7.36 14.30
CA ALA A 122 -15.39 5.92 14.59
C ALA A 122 -14.88 5.62 16.00
N PRO A 123 -15.19 4.46 16.61
CA PRO A 123 -14.53 4.01 17.83
C PRO A 123 -13.01 4.02 17.71
N VAL A 124 -12.29 4.30 18.81
CA VAL A 124 -10.84 4.56 18.83
C VAL A 124 -10.03 3.53 18.03
N GLY A 125 -10.22 2.25 18.27
CA GLY A 125 -9.47 1.20 17.59
C GLY A 125 -9.76 1.10 16.08
N LEU A 126 -11.01 1.35 15.65
CA LEU A 126 -11.36 1.43 14.23
C LEU A 126 -10.85 2.72 13.58
N ALA A 127 -10.89 3.83 14.31
CA ALA A 127 -10.31 5.10 13.86
C ALA A 127 -8.81 4.95 13.63
N ALA A 128 -8.10 4.29 14.56
CA ALA A 128 -6.68 4.03 14.45
C ALA A 128 -6.34 3.14 13.24
N LEU A 129 -7.10 2.06 12.99
CA LEU A 129 -6.94 1.23 11.80
C LEU A 129 -7.08 2.03 10.51
N ARG A 130 -8.08 2.90 10.46
CA ARG A 130 -8.31 3.76 9.29
C ARG A 130 -7.17 4.76 9.06
N VAL A 131 -6.66 5.37 10.14
CA VAL A 131 -5.48 6.25 10.06
C VAL A 131 -4.25 5.47 9.65
N PHE A 132 -4.03 4.26 10.19
CA PHE A 132 -2.96 3.34 9.80
C PHE A 132 -2.97 3.09 8.30
N SER A 133 -4.10 2.62 7.78
CA SER A 133 -4.24 2.33 6.34
C SER A 133 -4.00 3.56 5.46
N MET A 134 -4.45 4.76 5.86
CA MET A 134 -4.14 6.01 5.15
C MET A 134 -2.62 6.29 5.15
N LYS A 135 -1.96 6.15 6.30
CA LYS A 135 -0.52 6.39 6.45
C LYS A 135 0.31 5.38 5.64
N GLU A 136 -0.08 4.11 5.63
CA GLU A 136 0.54 3.07 4.82
C GLU A 136 0.39 3.34 3.31
N ALA A 137 -0.79 3.71 2.84
CA ALA A 137 -0.99 4.07 1.44
C ALA A 137 -0.14 5.28 1.03
N ALA A 138 -0.10 6.31 1.86
CA ALA A 138 0.73 7.50 1.63
C ALA A 138 2.23 7.17 1.68
N TYR A 139 2.65 6.32 2.62
CA TYR A 139 4.03 5.84 2.72
C TYR A 139 4.44 5.10 1.43
N LYS A 140 3.62 4.17 0.95
CA LYS A 140 3.88 3.42 -0.29
C LYS A 140 3.97 4.34 -1.53
N ALA A 141 3.21 5.44 -1.55
CA ALA A 141 3.26 6.42 -2.64
C ALA A 141 4.51 7.32 -2.56
N GLN A 142 4.89 7.79 -1.37
CA GLN A 142 6.03 8.71 -1.21
C GLN A 142 7.39 8.02 -1.32
N TYR A 143 7.49 6.76 -0.84
CA TYR A 143 8.76 6.06 -0.71
C TYR A 143 9.54 5.89 -2.04
N PRO A 144 8.92 5.56 -3.18
CA PRO A 144 9.63 5.51 -4.47
C PRO A 144 10.31 6.83 -4.84
N ILE A 145 9.78 7.96 -4.35
CA ILE A 145 10.26 9.31 -4.65
C ILE A 145 11.34 9.74 -3.66
N SER A 146 11.06 9.63 -2.34
CA SER A 146 11.94 10.17 -1.30
C SER A 146 13.05 9.21 -0.88
N ARG A 147 12.82 7.90 -1.01
CA ARG A 147 13.66 6.82 -0.46
C ARG A 147 13.90 6.95 1.04
N THR A 148 13.03 7.68 1.73
CA THR A 148 13.12 7.94 3.16
C THR A 148 12.07 7.10 3.91
N PRO A 149 12.48 6.23 4.84
CA PRO A 149 11.56 5.61 5.79
C PRO A 149 10.88 6.68 6.65
N LEU A 150 9.60 6.51 6.93
CA LEU A 150 8.82 7.42 7.76
C LEU A 150 8.18 6.64 8.91
N ASP A 151 8.21 7.24 10.09
CA ASP A 151 7.41 6.81 11.23
C ASP A 151 6.00 7.43 11.14
N PHE A 152 5.07 6.92 11.94
CA PHE A 152 3.66 7.36 11.89
C PHE A 152 3.46 8.85 12.20
N ASP A 153 4.36 9.46 12.95
CA ASP A 153 4.29 10.87 13.30
C ASP A 153 4.74 11.81 12.15
N ALA A 154 5.38 11.27 11.11
CA ALA A 154 5.84 12.05 9.95
C ALA A 154 4.69 12.65 9.12
N LEU A 155 3.54 12.00 9.15
CA LEU A 155 2.35 12.37 8.39
C LEU A 155 1.18 12.68 9.33
N GLU A 156 0.50 13.80 9.10
CA GLU A 156 -0.68 14.24 9.84
C GLU A 156 -1.94 14.14 8.99
N VAL A 157 -3.00 13.54 9.53
CA VAL A 157 -4.30 13.45 8.87
C VAL A 157 -4.94 14.83 8.71
N THR A 158 -5.45 15.10 7.54
CA THR A 158 -6.23 16.30 7.18
C THR A 158 -7.49 15.91 6.41
N PRO A 159 -8.48 16.82 6.24
CA PRO A 159 -9.66 16.54 5.42
C PRO A 159 -9.37 16.20 3.95
N LEU A 160 -8.20 16.55 3.43
CA LEU A 160 -7.80 16.35 2.04
C LEU A 160 -6.80 15.19 1.85
N GLY A 161 -6.49 14.44 2.89
CA GLY A 161 -5.48 13.37 2.89
C GLY A 161 -4.46 13.54 4.01
N LEU A 162 -3.19 13.29 3.74
CA LEU A 162 -2.11 13.37 4.71
C LEU A 162 -1.15 14.51 4.38
N ARG A 163 -0.59 15.15 5.40
CA ARG A 163 0.32 16.27 5.26
C ARG A 163 1.65 15.96 5.96
N PHE A 164 2.77 16.23 5.28
CA PHE A 164 4.10 16.12 5.90
C PHE A 164 4.29 17.09 7.05
N ARG A 165 4.73 16.62 8.21
CA ARG A 165 5.09 17.45 9.37
C ARG A 165 6.48 18.04 9.27
N PHE A 166 7.38 17.41 8.51
CA PHE A 166 8.74 17.89 8.21
C PHE A 166 9.10 17.59 6.75
N PRO A 167 10.14 18.23 6.18
CA PRO A 167 10.51 17.99 4.80
C PRO A 167 11.26 16.66 4.64
N VAL A 168 11.05 16.01 3.51
CA VAL A 168 11.83 14.85 3.05
C VAL A 168 12.21 15.07 1.58
N PRO A 169 13.19 14.34 1.02
CA PRO A 169 13.55 14.48 -0.40
C PRO A 169 12.31 14.37 -1.30
N GLY A 170 12.10 15.38 -2.14
CA GLY A 170 10.96 15.46 -3.05
C GLY A 170 9.66 16.00 -2.47
N PHE A 171 9.58 16.28 -1.14
CA PHE A 171 8.42 16.86 -0.47
C PHE A 171 8.84 17.89 0.57
N HIS A 172 8.23 19.08 0.52
CA HIS A 172 8.43 20.12 1.54
C HIS A 172 7.52 19.87 2.75
N ARG A 173 7.84 20.49 3.90
CA ARG A 173 6.94 20.53 5.05
C ARG A 173 5.58 21.10 4.64
N GLY A 174 4.51 20.43 5.00
CA GLY A 174 3.15 20.81 4.64
C GLY A 174 2.69 20.30 3.27
N ALA A 175 3.56 19.61 2.49
CA ALA A 175 3.16 18.99 1.25
C ALA A 175 2.04 17.97 1.52
N LEU A 176 1.00 17.99 0.66
CA LEU A 176 -0.18 17.13 0.79
C LEU A 176 0.01 15.87 -0.04
N LEU A 177 -0.33 14.74 0.57
CA LEU A 177 -0.50 13.44 -0.06
C LEU A 177 -2.02 13.15 -0.10
N PRO A 178 -2.68 13.30 -1.25
CA PRO A 178 -4.11 13.04 -1.35
C PRO A 178 -4.38 11.54 -1.16
N VAL A 179 -5.24 11.21 -0.19
CA VAL A 179 -5.63 9.83 0.11
C VAL A 179 -7.14 9.74 0.04
N CYS A 180 -7.64 8.83 -0.80
CA CYS A 180 -9.03 8.40 -0.78
C CYS A 180 -9.13 7.11 0.03
N GLN A 181 -10.17 7.01 0.86
CA GLN A 181 -10.41 5.82 1.67
C GLN A 181 -11.85 5.33 1.51
N TRP A 182 -12.02 4.03 1.40
CA TRP A 182 -13.30 3.33 1.35
C TRP A 182 -13.34 2.26 2.43
N THR A 183 -14.51 2.11 3.06
CA THR A 183 -14.76 1.05 4.01
C THR A 183 -16.09 0.35 3.68
N ASN A 184 -16.16 -0.94 3.91
CA ASN A 184 -17.39 -1.72 3.94
C ASN A 184 -17.51 -2.42 5.31
N ALA A 185 -18.28 -3.51 5.42
CA ALA A 185 -18.41 -4.25 6.69
C ALA A 185 -17.11 -4.94 7.13
N ASP A 186 -16.23 -5.33 6.20
CA ASP A 186 -15.11 -6.23 6.45
C ASP A 186 -13.75 -5.61 6.16
N LEU A 187 -13.68 -4.61 5.29
CA LEU A 187 -12.43 -4.09 4.74
C LEU A 187 -12.35 -2.56 4.82
N CYS A 188 -11.13 -2.09 5.02
CA CYS A 188 -10.70 -0.71 4.81
C CYS A 188 -9.66 -0.69 3.67
N LEU A 189 -9.87 0.15 2.67
CA LEU A 189 -8.96 0.35 1.56
C LEU A 189 -8.60 1.82 1.45
N SER A 190 -7.31 2.12 1.39
CA SER A 190 -6.78 3.47 1.19
C SER A 190 -5.94 3.53 -0.09
N LEU A 191 -6.10 4.58 -0.86
CA LEU A 191 -5.37 4.82 -2.11
C LEU A 191 -4.81 6.24 -2.13
N CYS A 192 -3.49 6.35 -2.33
CA CYS A 192 -2.77 7.59 -2.56
C CYS A 192 -2.25 7.63 -4.00
N VAL A 193 -2.53 8.70 -4.72
CA VAL A 193 -2.06 8.92 -6.10
C VAL A 193 -1.39 10.29 -6.20
N LEU A 194 -0.15 10.34 -6.72
CA LEU A 194 0.70 11.54 -6.84
C LEU A 194 1.00 11.89 -8.30
#